data_3be97586fc074bc8cf94d97c120a594a
#
_entry.id   3be97586fc074bc8cf94d97c120a594a
#
_cell.length_a   1.000
_cell.length_b   1.000
_cell.length_c   1.000
_cell.angle_alpha   90.00
_cell.angle_beta   90.00
_cell.angle_gamma   90.00
#
_symmetry.space_group_name_H-M   'P 1'
#
loop_
_entity.id
_entity.type
_entity.pdbx_description
1 polymer ?
#
loop_
_entity_poly.entity_id
_entity_poly.type
_entity_poly.pdbx_seq_one_letter_code
_entity_poly.pdbx_strand_id
1 'polypeptide(L)'
;MYLVIVFLGIFYLNKFSAIINRIKKANYYVLGLSFVVFLLFVFINFYIDGNSLNADRWSAMDVTIASILNGEYPYGMKDHLGQTSSNLPALFYIGLPFYFLGDVGLLQPFVFLLISLFLFKSKIAIHKKVIVLFLLLMSPSYLWEIIAKSDLMSNIILLILFLFFWDDKFKNNYFKKPLLLSFFCAFFVLTRGIVVIPLTLFLFRGFLDSNLKTKLKFIVGFTIFSIVICLPILINLPNTETIIEHNPFNHQTKFTPKFVQILFILLPFLIALKRLKIKEKVYYLLILLSILLFVSFAIVCFKFGFDNALYKSYFDISYLGIVLPFTILYFVLDYTKLD
;
A
#
# COMPACT_ATOMS: atom_id res chain seq x y z
N MET A 1 -2.94 26.62 9.41
CA MET A 1 -4.39 26.39 9.23
C MET A 1 -4.75 24.91 9.13
N TYR A 2 -4.18 24.12 8.21
CA TYR A 2 -4.52 22.69 8.01
C TYR A 2 -4.44 21.84 9.30
N LEU A 3 -3.30 21.85 10.02
CA LEU A 3 -3.13 21.08 11.26
C LEU A 3 -4.17 21.46 12.34
N VAL A 4 -4.57 22.72 12.40
CA VAL A 4 -5.60 23.19 13.34
C VAL A 4 -6.95 22.59 12.99
N ILE A 5 -7.32 22.53 11.70
CA ILE A 5 -8.59 21.92 11.24
C ILE A 5 -8.60 20.44 11.58
N VAL A 6 -7.51 19.71 11.30
CA VAL A 6 -7.40 18.28 11.62
C VAL A 6 -7.48 18.05 13.12
N PHE A 7 -6.73 18.82 13.91
CA PHE A 7 -6.76 18.73 15.38
C PHE A 7 -8.15 19.01 15.95
N LEU A 8 -8.79 20.11 15.54
CA LEU A 8 -10.15 20.44 15.97
C LEU A 8 -11.16 19.38 15.54
N GLY A 9 -11.06 18.87 14.31
CA GLY A 9 -11.91 17.77 13.84
C GLY A 9 -11.82 16.55 14.73
N ILE A 10 -10.60 16.05 15.01
CA ILE A 10 -10.38 14.91 15.91
C ILE A 10 -10.88 15.23 17.33
N PHE A 11 -10.59 16.42 17.85
CA PHE A 11 -11.01 16.83 19.18
C PHE A 11 -12.54 16.80 19.30
N TYR A 12 -13.27 17.41 18.38
CA TYR A 12 -14.74 17.43 18.41
C TYR A 12 -15.35 16.06 18.18
N LEU A 13 -14.82 15.25 17.25
CA LEU A 13 -15.29 13.88 17.04
C LEU A 13 -15.13 13.01 18.28
N ASN A 14 -14.04 13.17 19.04
CA ASN A 14 -13.85 12.50 20.32
C ASN A 14 -14.76 13.08 21.42
N LYS A 15 -14.87 14.42 21.54
CA LYS A 15 -15.72 15.08 22.51
C LYS A 15 -17.18 14.66 22.37
N PHE A 16 -17.68 14.54 21.13
CA PHE A 16 -19.05 14.15 20.84
C PHE A 16 -19.23 12.64 20.60
N SER A 17 -18.23 11.82 20.91
CA SER A 17 -18.26 10.37 20.67
C SER A 17 -19.48 9.67 21.28
N ALA A 18 -19.90 10.07 22.50
CA ALA A 18 -21.08 9.50 23.15
C ALA A 18 -22.36 9.77 22.37
N ILE A 19 -22.51 10.96 21.78
CA ILE A 19 -23.66 11.35 20.96
C ILE A 19 -23.62 10.58 19.65
N ILE A 20 -22.47 10.60 18.94
CA ILE A 20 -22.28 9.91 17.65
C ILE A 20 -22.60 8.41 17.78
N ASN A 21 -22.11 7.76 18.82
CA ASN A 21 -22.33 6.32 19.03
C ASN A 21 -23.79 5.98 19.41
N ARG A 22 -24.59 6.93 19.87
CA ARG A 22 -26.03 6.73 20.20
C ARG A 22 -26.97 6.91 18.99
N ILE A 23 -26.49 7.50 17.90
CA ILE A 23 -27.32 7.72 16.70
C ILE A 23 -27.73 6.36 16.13
N LYS A 24 -29.06 6.12 16.11
CA LYS A 24 -29.62 4.91 15.47
C LYS A 24 -29.21 4.87 14.00
N LYS A 25 -28.77 3.69 13.52
CA LYS A 25 -28.34 3.50 12.12
C LYS A 25 -27.16 4.38 11.66
N ALA A 26 -26.38 5.03 12.57
CA ALA A 26 -25.25 5.87 12.19
C ALA A 26 -24.25 5.15 11.27
N ASN A 27 -24.06 3.85 11.44
CA ASN A 27 -23.20 3.04 10.57
C ASN A 27 -23.65 3.07 9.09
N TYR A 28 -24.97 3.06 8.83
CA TYR A 28 -25.52 3.18 7.48
C TYR A 28 -25.37 4.58 6.89
N TYR A 29 -25.48 5.64 7.73
CA TYR A 29 -25.24 7.01 7.28
C TYR A 29 -23.77 7.22 6.90
N VAL A 30 -22.84 6.68 7.69
CA VAL A 30 -21.41 6.71 7.38
C VAL A 30 -21.13 5.98 6.07
N LEU A 31 -21.73 4.80 5.85
CA LEU A 31 -21.56 4.07 4.60
C LEU A 31 -22.19 4.81 3.40
N GLY A 32 -23.39 5.38 3.57
CA GLY A 32 -24.05 6.18 2.53
C GLY A 32 -23.22 7.39 2.11
N LEU A 33 -22.69 8.14 3.11
CA LEU A 33 -21.79 9.27 2.84
C LEU A 33 -20.50 8.81 2.14
N SER A 34 -19.92 7.69 2.57
CA SER A 34 -18.74 7.12 1.91
C SER A 34 -19.03 6.73 0.47
N PHE A 35 -20.24 6.23 0.17
CA PHE A 35 -20.64 5.92 -1.19
C PHE A 35 -20.76 7.17 -2.07
N VAL A 36 -21.29 8.27 -1.52
CA VAL A 36 -21.32 9.57 -2.23
C VAL A 36 -19.89 10.05 -2.53
N VAL A 37 -18.98 9.95 -1.56
CA VAL A 37 -17.56 10.32 -1.76
C VAL A 37 -16.90 9.39 -2.80
N PHE A 38 -17.21 8.09 -2.79
CA PHE A 38 -16.75 7.16 -3.81
C PHE A 38 -17.19 7.61 -5.21
N LEU A 39 -18.46 7.98 -5.40
CA LEU A 39 -18.96 8.48 -6.69
C LEU A 39 -18.27 9.79 -7.10
N LEU A 40 -18.00 10.68 -6.14
CA LEU A 40 -17.23 11.89 -6.39
C LEU A 40 -15.80 11.55 -6.86
N PHE A 41 -15.13 10.59 -6.27
CA PHE A 41 -13.80 10.16 -6.68
C PHE A 41 -13.81 9.50 -8.07
N VAL A 42 -14.84 8.71 -8.39
CA VAL A 42 -15.03 8.18 -9.74
C VAL A 42 -15.23 9.33 -10.75
N PHE A 43 -16.04 10.33 -10.41
CA PHE A 43 -16.23 11.50 -11.25
C PHE A 43 -14.92 12.26 -11.47
N ILE A 44 -14.14 12.52 -10.41
CA ILE A 44 -12.82 13.18 -10.49
C ILE A 44 -11.89 12.36 -11.41
N ASN A 45 -11.91 11.03 -11.29
CA ASN A 45 -11.07 10.17 -12.11
C ASN A 45 -11.38 10.31 -13.62
N PHE A 46 -12.65 10.35 -14.01
CA PHE A 46 -13.01 10.54 -15.41
C PHE A 46 -12.87 11.99 -15.90
N TYR A 47 -12.99 12.96 -14.99
CA TYR A 47 -12.80 14.37 -15.32
C TYR A 47 -11.35 14.75 -15.60
N ILE A 48 -10.40 14.12 -14.91
CA ILE A 48 -8.96 14.38 -15.06
C ILE A 48 -8.38 13.43 -16.10
N ASP A 49 -7.88 13.98 -17.20
CA ASP A 49 -7.11 13.20 -18.17
C ASP A 49 -5.76 12.78 -17.58
N GLY A 50 -5.50 11.47 -17.52
CA GLY A 50 -4.25 10.91 -17.03
C GLY A 50 -3.01 11.40 -17.78
N ASN A 51 -3.13 11.65 -19.09
CA ASN A 51 -2.03 12.16 -19.92
C ASN A 51 -1.66 13.63 -19.63
N SER A 52 -2.56 14.39 -19.00
CA SER A 52 -2.28 15.78 -18.59
C SER A 52 -1.50 15.87 -17.27
N LEU A 53 -1.33 14.75 -16.55
CA LEU A 53 -0.69 14.72 -15.25
C LEU A 53 0.83 14.68 -15.38
N ASN A 54 1.53 15.44 -14.54
CA ASN A 54 2.98 15.33 -14.40
C ASN A 54 3.33 14.24 -13.33
N ALA A 55 2.73 13.05 -13.49
CA ALA A 55 2.94 11.87 -12.65
C ALA A 55 2.75 10.61 -13.50
N ASP A 56 3.75 9.74 -13.51
CA ASP A 56 3.84 8.57 -14.40
C ASP A 56 3.03 7.33 -13.95
N ARG A 57 2.56 7.29 -12.71
CA ARG A 57 2.03 6.05 -12.11
C ARG A 57 0.82 5.47 -12.81
N TRP A 58 -0.10 6.33 -13.23
CA TRP A 58 -1.27 5.94 -13.99
C TRP A 58 -0.86 5.30 -15.32
N SER A 59 -0.08 6.03 -16.14
CA SER A 59 0.35 5.55 -17.46
C SER A 59 1.32 4.37 -17.37
N ALA A 60 2.19 4.35 -16.35
CA ALA A 60 3.07 3.20 -16.11
C ALA A 60 2.28 1.91 -15.84
N MET A 61 1.15 1.98 -15.12
CA MET A 61 0.27 0.83 -14.91
C MET A 61 -0.47 0.47 -16.20
N ASP A 62 -1.04 1.45 -16.89
CA ASP A 62 -1.80 1.26 -18.13
C ASP A 62 -0.94 0.62 -19.22
N VAL A 63 0.25 1.20 -19.51
CA VAL A 63 1.21 0.67 -20.48
C VAL A 63 1.70 -0.73 -20.09
N THR A 64 1.97 -1.00 -18.79
CA THR A 64 2.36 -2.33 -18.33
C THR A 64 1.29 -3.37 -18.65
N ILE A 65 0.01 -3.05 -18.40
CA ILE A 65 -1.11 -3.95 -18.68
C ILE A 65 -1.26 -4.16 -20.19
N ALA A 66 -1.27 -3.07 -20.98
CA ALA A 66 -1.38 -3.13 -22.43
C ALA A 66 -0.27 -4.01 -23.04
N SER A 67 0.97 -3.80 -22.63
CA SER A 67 2.13 -4.55 -23.14
C SER A 67 2.00 -6.05 -22.84
N ILE A 68 1.63 -6.42 -21.60
CA ILE A 68 1.47 -7.84 -21.23
C ILE A 68 0.34 -8.48 -22.04
N LEU A 69 -0.79 -7.78 -22.26
CA LEU A 69 -1.90 -8.30 -23.05
C LEU A 69 -1.53 -8.47 -24.52
N ASN A 70 -0.63 -7.65 -25.04
CA ASN A 70 -0.09 -7.74 -26.40
C ASN A 70 1.07 -8.75 -26.54
N GLY A 71 1.49 -9.41 -25.45
CA GLY A 71 2.63 -10.32 -25.47
C GLY A 71 3.99 -9.64 -25.56
N GLU A 72 4.09 -8.38 -25.10
CA GLU A 72 5.30 -7.57 -25.10
C GLU A 72 5.94 -7.53 -23.71
N TYR A 73 7.25 -7.26 -23.65
CA TYR A 73 7.96 -7.07 -22.39
C TYR A 73 7.67 -5.66 -21.81
N PRO A 74 6.99 -5.56 -20.67
CA PRO A 74 6.43 -4.28 -20.23
C PRO A 74 7.47 -3.26 -19.75
N TYR A 75 8.63 -3.71 -19.26
CA TYR A 75 9.64 -2.80 -18.68
C TYR A 75 10.49 -2.08 -19.71
N GLY A 76 10.46 -2.49 -20.97
CA GLY A 76 11.06 -1.75 -22.09
C GLY A 76 10.18 -0.66 -22.66
N MET A 77 8.89 -0.66 -22.31
CA MET A 77 7.92 0.28 -22.87
C MET A 77 7.93 1.59 -22.08
N LYS A 78 7.73 2.71 -22.81
CA LYS A 78 7.71 4.06 -22.21
C LYS A 78 6.28 4.50 -21.94
N ASP A 79 6.08 5.14 -20.80
CA ASP A 79 4.85 5.83 -20.43
C ASP A 79 4.71 7.20 -21.14
N HIS A 80 3.64 7.96 -20.82
CA HIS A 80 3.39 9.28 -21.44
C HIS A 80 4.46 10.33 -21.10
N LEU A 81 5.26 10.15 -20.04
CA LEU A 81 6.39 11.00 -19.68
C LEU A 81 7.74 10.48 -20.23
N GLY A 82 7.71 9.39 -21.01
CA GLY A 82 8.91 8.78 -21.59
C GLY A 82 9.73 7.94 -20.58
N GLN A 83 9.17 7.63 -19.41
CA GLN A 83 9.81 6.80 -18.39
C GLN A 83 9.42 5.32 -18.55
N THR A 84 10.28 4.42 -18.08
CA THR A 84 9.98 2.97 -18.03
C THR A 84 9.33 2.59 -16.71
N SER A 85 8.38 1.65 -16.77
CA SER A 85 7.63 1.22 -15.59
C SER A 85 8.51 0.56 -14.52
N SER A 86 8.28 0.91 -13.25
CA SER A 86 8.85 0.22 -12.08
C SER A 86 7.84 -0.69 -11.38
N ASN A 87 6.67 -0.91 -11.97
CA ASN A 87 5.59 -1.71 -11.39
C ASN A 87 5.98 -3.19 -11.33
N LEU A 88 5.88 -3.82 -10.16
CA LEU A 88 6.12 -5.25 -10.04
C LEU A 88 4.91 -6.06 -10.57
N PRO A 89 5.12 -7.35 -10.93
CA PRO A 89 4.14 -8.15 -11.67
C PRO A 89 2.73 -8.22 -11.07
N ALA A 90 2.59 -8.20 -9.73
CA ALA A 90 1.27 -8.30 -9.11
C ALA A 90 0.42 -7.04 -9.27
N LEU A 91 1.00 -5.87 -9.54
CA LEU A 91 0.25 -4.65 -9.85
C LEU A 91 -0.52 -4.77 -11.17
N PHE A 92 -0.01 -5.54 -12.12
CA PHE A 92 -0.77 -5.90 -13.33
C PHE A 92 -2.14 -6.50 -12.97
N TYR A 93 -2.18 -7.51 -12.10
CA TYR A 93 -3.43 -8.17 -11.71
C TYR A 93 -4.37 -7.24 -10.91
N ILE A 94 -3.81 -6.32 -10.10
CA ILE A 94 -4.61 -5.33 -9.37
C ILE A 94 -5.23 -4.33 -10.35
N GLY A 95 -4.46 -3.86 -11.33
CA GLY A 95 -4.91 -2.86 -12.32
C GLY A 95 -5.84 -3.42 -13.40
N LEU A 96 -5.68 -4.72 -13.75
CA LEU A 96 -6.36 -5.36 -14.87
C LEU A 96 -7.89 -5.17 -14.89
N PRO A 97 -8.65 -5.34 -13.79
CA PRO A 97 -10.08 -5.10 -13.79
C PRO A 97 -10.45 -3.67 -14.18
N PHE A 98 -9.67 -2.69 -13.71
CA PHE A 98 -9.90 -1.28 -13.96
C PHE A 98 -9.49 -0.87 -15.37
N TYR A 99 -8.45 -1.47 -15.92
CA TYR A 99 -8.06 -1.33 -17.32
C TYR A 99 -9.22 -1.73 -18.25
N PHE A 100 -9.87 -2.86 -18.00
CA PHE A 100 -11.06 -3.29 -18.76
C PHE A 100 -12.29 -2.41 -18.53
N LEU A 101 -12.36 -1.68 -17.41
CA LEU A 101 -13.39 -0.66 -17.17
C LEU A 101 -13.08 0.69 -17.81
N GLY A 102 -11.94 0.80 -18.50
CA GLY A 102 -11.52 1.96 -19.28
C GLY A 102 -10.54 2.91 -18.61
N ASP A 103 -10.24 2.76 -17.31
CA ASP A 103 -9.26 3.60 -16.62
C ASP A 103 -8.70 2.90 -15.36
N VAL A 104 -7.39 2.63 -15.34
CA VAL A 104 -6.71 2.03 -14.18
C VAL A 104 -6.77 2.91 -12.92
N GLY A 105 -7.02 4.21 -13.07
CA GLY A 105 -7.22 5.15 -11.97
C GLY A 105 -8.53 4.93 -11.19
N LEU A 106 -9.40 4.03 -11.60
CA LEU A 106 -10.54 3.59 -10.80
C LEU A 106 -10.13 2.75 -9.58
N LEU A 107 -8.88 2.29 -9.52
CA LEU A 107 -8.34 1.56 -8.37
C LEU A 107 -8.50 2.34 -7.06
N GLN A 108 -8.16 3.63 -7.05
CA GLN A 108 -8.17 4.45 -5.83
C GLN A 108 -9.59 4.65 -5.28
N PRO A 109 -10.60 5.08 -6.08
CA PRO A 109 -11.98 5.11 -5.64
C PRO A 109 -12.47 3.75 -5.11
N PHE A 110 -12.12 2.66 -5.80
CA PHE A 110 -12.53 1.31 -5.39
C PHE A 110 -11.91 0.91 -4.05
N VAL A 111 -10.63 1.22 -3.81
CA VAL A 111 -9.97 0.96 -2.52
C VAL A 111 -10.59 1.79 -1.40
N PHE A 112 -11.00 3.05 -1.67
CA PHE A 112 -11.77 3.85 -0.71
C PHE A 112 -13.12 3.19 -0.37
N LEU A 113 -13.82 2.64 -1.35
CA LEU A 113 -15.04 1.88 -1.10
C LEU A 113 -14.77 0.62 -0.27
N LEU A 114 -13.70 -0.13 -0.57
CA LEU A 114 -13.32 -1.33 0.18
C LEU A 114 -13.02 -1.03 1.66
N ILE A 115 -12.24 0.02 1.97
CA ILE A 115 -11.98 0.39 3.37
C ILE A 115 -13.26 0.85 4.07
N SER A 116 -14.15 1.55 3.38
CA SER A 116 -15.45 1.96 3.91
C SER A 116 -16.35 0.78 4.24
N LEU A 117 -16.40 -0.23 3.37
CA LEU A 117 -17.12 -1.50 3.61
C LEU A 117 -16.50 -2.32 4.74
N PHE A 118 -15.16 -2.35 4.83
CA PHE A 118 -14.46 -2.99 5.95
C PHE A 118 -14.82 -2.31 7.28
N LEU A 119 -14.75 -0.99 7.34
CA LEU A 119 -15.14 -0.22 8.52
C LEU A 119 -16.61 -0.47 8.87
N PHE A 120 -17.52 -0.49 7.89
CA PHE A 120 -18.93 -0.78 8.10
C PHE A 120 -19.13 -2.13 8.80
N LYS A 121 -18.45 -3.19 8.33
CA LYS A 121 -18.54 -4.53 8.91
C LYS A 121 -17.77 -4.71 10.22
N SER A 122 -16.83 -3.84 10.53
CA SER A 122 -15.98 -3.93 11.72
C SER A 122 -16.77 -3.62 13.00
N LYS A 123 -16.32 -4.18 14.13
CA LYS A 123 -16.86 -3.88 15.48
C LYS A 123 -16.32 -2.57 16.08
N ILE A 124 -15.56 -1.79 15.33
CA ILE A 124 -15.01 -0.51 15.76
C ILE A 124 -16.16 0.47 16.07
N ALA A 125 -16.04 1.27 17.13
CA ALA A 125 -17.02 2.29 17.48
C ALA A 125 -17.19 3.33 16.34
N ILE A 126 -18.42 3.82 16.15
CA ILE A 126 -18.78 4.64 14.98
C ILE A 126 -17.95 5.92 14.90
N HIS A 127 -17.76 6.63 16.03
CA HIS A 127 -16.94 7.85 16.05
C HIS A 127 -15.52 7.60 15.51
N LYS A 128 -14.92 6.43 15.77
CA LYS A 128 -13.60 6.05 15.26
C LYS A 128 -13.61 5.76 13.77
N LYS A 129 -14.68 5.13 13.26
CA LYS A 129 -14.85 4.94 11.80
C LYS A 129 -14.90 6.29 11.09
N VAL A 130 -15.64 7.25 11.68
CA VAL A 130 -15.71 8.62 11.16
C VAL A 130 -14.33 9.28 11.21
N ILE A 131 -13.55 9.11 12.29
CA ILE A 131 -12.19 9.65 12.38
C ILE A 131 -11.29 9.07 11.30
N VAL A 132 -11.34 7.76 11.03
CA VAL A 132 -10.53 7.14 9.95
C VAL A 132 -10.83 7.80 8.61
N LEU A 133 -12.12 7.89 8.25
CA LEU A 133 -12.54 8.49 6.98
C LEU A 133 -12.20 9.98 6.92
N PHE A 134 -12.42 10.70 8.02
CA PHE A 134 -12.04 12.12 8.14
C PHE A 134 -10.54 12.31 7.92
N LEU A 135 -9.67 11.51 8.55
CA LEU A 135 -8.22 11.62 8.40
C LEU A 135 -7.77 11.30 6.97
N LEU A 136 -8.37 10.30 6.32
CA LEU A 136 -8.10 10.01 4.91
C LEU A 136 -8.51 11.19 4.03
N LEU A 137 -9.74 11.67 4.15
CA LEU A 137 -10.29 12.73 3.31
C LEU A 137 -9.65 14.10 3.55
N MET A 138 -9.16 14.36 4.76
CA MET A 138 -8.42 15.58 5.07
C MET A 138 -6.94 15.50 4.70
N SER A 139 -6.41 14.33 4.33
CA SER A 139 -5.00 14.20 3.98
C SER A 139 -4.72 14.73 2.56
N PRO A 140 -3.87 15.76 2.41
CA PRO A 140 -3.46 16.24 1.09
C PRO A 140 -2.79 15.15 0.25
N SER A 141 -1.99 14.27 0.89
CA SER A 141 -1.33 13.14 0.19
C SER A 141 -2.35 12.14 -0.35
N TYR A 142 -3.46 11.89 0.37
CA TYR A 142 -4.49 10.98 -0.10
C TYR A 142 -5.32 11.60 -1.23
N LEU A 143 -5.69 12.88 -1.09
CA LEU A 143 -6.38 13.61 -2.17
C LEU A 143 -5.51 13.71 -3.42
N TRP A 144 -4.20 13.94 -3.23
CA TRP A 144 -3.26 13.93 -4.36
C TRP A 144 -3.23 12.55 -5.03
N GLU A 145 -3.24 11.45 -4.26
CA GLU A 145 -3.27 10.09 -4.83
C GLU A 145 -4.51 9.87 -5.73
N ILE A 146 -5.69 10.35 -5.28
CA ILE A 146 -6.92 10.27 -6.10
C ILE A 146 -6.77 11.07 -7.39
N ILE A 147 -6.26 12.31 -7.32
CA ILE A 147 -6.10 13.21 -8.46
C ILE A 147 -5.01 12.71 -9.42
N ALA A 148 -3.87 12.30 -8.88
CA ALA A 148 -2.72 11.81 -9.65
C ALA A 148 -2.87 10.35 -10.10
N LYS A 149 -3.99 9.69 -9.76
CA LYS A 149 -4.27 8.29 -10.05
C LYS A 149 -3.13 7.35 -9.61
N SER A 150 -2.50 7.66 -8.46
CA SER A 150 -1.36 6.90 -7.92
C SER A 150 -1.83 5.68 -7.13
N ASP A 151 -1.11 4.57 -7.23
CA ASP A 151 -1.45 3.29 -6.57
C ASP A 151 -0.79 3.08 -5.20
N LEU A 152 0.07 3.99 -4.74
CA LEU A 152 0.95 3.75 -3.59
C LEU A 152 0.20 3.51 -2.28
N MET A 153 -0.62 4.46 -1.84
CA MET A 153 -1.38 4.31 -0.60
C MET A 153 -2.50 3.29 -0.78
N SER A 154 -3.11 3.22 -1.96
CA SER A 154 -4.13 2.23 -2.28
C SER A 154 -3.62 0.81 -2.11
N ASN A 155 -2.39 0.52 -2.58
CA ASN A 155 -1.75 -0.77 -2.37
C ASN A 155 -1.48 -1.07 -0.88
N ILE A 156 -1.02 -0.08 -0.11
CA ILE A 156 -0.83 -0.22 1.33
C ILE A 156 -2.15 -0.43 2.07
N ILE A 157 -3.22 0.24 1.67
CA ILE A 157 -4.56 0.03 2.25
C ILE A 157 -5.04 -1.39 1.97
N LEU A 158 -4.87 -1.91 0.76
CA LEU A 158 -5.19 -3.31 0.43
C LEU A 158 -4.39 -4.29 1.29
N LEU A 159 -3.09 -4.04 1.49
CA LEU A 159 -2.27 -4.85 2.40
C LEU A 159 -2.78 -4.79 3.84
N ILE A 160 -3.12 -3.62 4.36
CA ILE A 160 -3.67 -3.46 5.70
C ILE A 160 -4.99 -4.26 5.85
N LEU A 161 -5.89 -4.14 4.88
CA LEU A 161 -7.15 -4.89 4.87
C LEU A 161 -6.90 -6.41 4.88
N PHE A 162 -5.91 -6.88 4.11
CA PHE A 162 -5.49 -8.28 4.13
C PHE A 162 -4.94 -8.69 5.50
N LEU A 163 -4.00 -7.92 6.08
CA LEU A 163 -3.38 -8.25 7.36
C LEU A 163 -4.40 -8.32 8.49
N PHE A 164 -5.37 -7.39 8.52
CA PHE A 164 -6.44 -7.41 9.52
C PHE A 164 -7.42 -8.56 9.32
N PHE A 165 -7.80 -8.83 8.08
CA PHE A 165 -8.63 -9.99 7.76
C PHE A 165 -7.94 -11.30 8.17
N TRP A 166 -6.63 -11.38 7.92
CA TRP A 166 -5.84 -12.56 8.29
C TRP A 166 -5.71 -12.71 9.81
N ASP A 167 -5.46 -11.62 10.51
CA ASP A 167 -5.40 -11.60 11.98
C ASP A 167 -6.74 -12.00 12.60
N ASP A 168 -7.84 -11.42 12.17
CA ASP A 168 -9.17 -11.77 12.68
C ASP A 168 -9.47 -13.27 12.56
N LYS A 169 -9.12 -13.87 11.43
CA LYS A 169 -9.39 -15.31 11.18
C LYS A 169 -8.36 -16.28 11.75
N PHE A 170 -7.10 -15.88 11.87
CA PHE A 170 -5.98 -16.77 12.12
C PHE A 170 -5.04 -16.31 13.25
N LYS A 171 -5.45 -15.38 14.14
CA LYS A 171 -4.60 -14.82 15.19
C LYS A 171 -3.96 -15.88 16.10
N ASN A 172 -4.62 -17.02 16.33
CA ASN A 172 -4.10 -18.12 17.15
C ASN A 172 -3.04 -18.95 16.41
N ASN A 173 -3.08 -18.99 15.09
CA ASN A 173 -2.11 -19.67 14.23
C ASN A 173 -2.16 -19.08 12.82
N TYR A 174 -1.32 -18.09 12.54
CA TYR A 174 -1.25 -17.46 11.23
C TYR A 174 -0.91 -18.43 10.09
N PHE A 175 -0.22 -19.52 10.38
CA PHE A 175 0.19 -20.55 9.43
C PHE A 175 -0.76 -21.75 9.36
N LYS A 176 -2.01 -21.61 9.85
CA LYS A 176 -3.04 -22.67 9.74
C LYS A 176 -3.31 -23.06 8.30
N LYS A 177 -3.21 -22.10 7.36
CA LYS A 177 -3.38 -22.31 5.90
C LYS A 177 -2.14 -21.80 5.15
N PRO A 178 -1.01 -22.54 5.21
CA PRO A 178 0.28 -22.02 4.73
C PRO A 178 0.31 -21.75 3.22
N LEU A 179 -0.36 -22.56 2.39
CA LEU A 179 -0.42 -22.32 0.94
C LEU A 179 -1.24 -21.07 0.59
N LEU A 180 -2.37 -20.84 1.26
CA LEU A 180 -3.15 -19.63 1.02
C LEU A 180 -2.38 -18.38 1.49
N LEU A 181 -1.71 -18.47 2.65
CA LEU A 181 -0.86 -17.38 3.14
C LEU A 181 0.30 -17.10 2.19
N SER A 182 0.95 -18.16 1.66
CA SER A 182 2.06 -18.00 0.72
C SER A 182 1.63 -17.32 -0.59
N PHE A 183 0.41 -17.63 -1.09
CA PHE A 183 -0.16 -16.93 -2.24
C PHE A 183 -0.29 -15.42 -1.97
N PHE A 184 -0.92 -15.03 -0.87
CA PHE A 184 -1.09 -13.59 -0.55
C PHE A 184 0.24 -12.91 -0.28
N CYS A 185 1.19 -13.58 0.41
CA CYS A 185 2.52 -13.02 0.62
C CYS A 185 3.28 -12.81 -0.69
N ALA A 186 3.27 -13.79 -1.60
CA ALA A 186 3.87 -13.66 -2.93
C ALA A 186 3.22 -12.52 -3.72
N PHE A 187 1.88 -12.46 -3.71
CA PHE A 187 1.12 -11.44 -4.39
C PHE A 187 1.50 -10.04 -3.90
N PHE A 188 1.44 -9.77 -2.59
CA PHE A 188 1.74 -8.44 -2.07
C PHE A 188 3.22 -8.07 -2.21
N VAL A 189 4.17 -8.99 -2.00
CA VAL A 189 5.61 -8.72 -2.21
C VAL A 189 5.88 -8.31 -3.65
N LEU A 190 5.17 -8.91 -4.60
CA LEU A 190 5.27 -8.60 -6.03
C LEU A 190 4.43 -7.39 -6.47
N THR A 191 3.84 -6.63 -5.54
CA THR A 191 3.30 -5.31 -5.84
C THR A 191 4.37 -4.24 -5.66
N ARG A 192 5.06 -4.23 -4.52
CA ARG A 192 6.11 -3.27 -4.18
C ARG A 192 7.06 -3.85 -3.14
N GLY A 193 8.38 -3.68 -3.34
CA GLY A 193 9.41 -4.23 -2.45
C GLY A 193 9.27 -3.80 -0.98
N ILE A 194 8.79 -2.59 -0.71
CA ILE A 194 8.59 -2.06 0.66
C ILE A 194 7.59 -2.88 1.50
N VAL A 195 6.71 -3.64 0.86
CA VAL A 195 5.69 -4.50 1.49
C VAL A 195 6.32 -5.65 2.30
N VAL A 196 7.57 -6.02 2.02
CA VAL A 196 8.31 -7.01 2.82
C VAL A 196 8.38 -6.61 4.29
N ILE A 197 8.51 -5.32 4.60
CA ILE A 197 8.62 -4.81 5.98
C ILE A 197 7.38 -5.15 6.80
N PRO A 198 6.14 -4.73 6.43
CA PRO A 198 4.94 -5.08 7.18
C PRO A 198 4.66 -6.59 7.22
N LEU A 199 4.83 -7.31 6.12
CA LEU A 199 4.63 -8.75 6.11
C LEU A 199 5.55 -9.47 7.10
N THR A 200 6.83 -9.08 7.16
CA THR A 200 7.80 -9.65 8.09
C THR A 200 7.39 -9.37 9.54
N LEU A 201 7.09 -8.12 9.89
CA LEU A 201 6.69 -7.77 11.26
C LEU A 201 5.42 -8.51 11.73
N PHE A 202 4.47 -8.72 10.81
CA PHE A 202 3.21 -9.38 11.17
C PHE A 202 3.32 -10.90 11.23
N LEU A 203 4.12 -11.54 10.36
CA LEU A 203 4.05 -12.98 10.10
C LEU A 203 5.28 -13.77 10.56
N PHE A 204 6.47 -13.16 10.62
CA PHE A 204 7.71 -13.90 10.81
C PHE A 204 7.76 -14.69 12.12
N ARG A 205 7.25 -14.13 13.24
CA ARG A 205 7.18 -14.88 14.51
C ARG A 205 6.33 -16.14 14.37
N GLY A 206 5.16 -16.04 13.73
CA GLY A 206 4.31 -17.19 13.46
C GLY A 206 4.97 -18.24 12.56
N PHE A 207 5.80 -17.80 11.61
CA PHE A 207 6.62 -18.71 10.79
C PHE A 207 7.63 -19.46 11.66
N LEU A 208 8.34 -18.78 12.57
CA LEU A 208 9.31 -19.43 13.46
C LEU A 208 8.65 -20.45 14.38
N ASP A 209 7.48 -20.14 14.92
CA ASP A 209 6.72 -21.01 15.83
C ASP A 209 6.06 -22.21 15.11
N SER A 210 6.02 -22.21 13.77
CA SER A 210 5.42 -23.28 12.97
C SER A 210 6.32 -24.50 12.86
N ASN A 211 5.74 -25.70 12.65
CA ASN A 211 6.48 -26.91 12.39
C ASN A 211 7.16 -26.92 11.01
N LEU A 212 8.18 -27.78 10.84
CA LEU A 212 8.98 -27.83 9.59
C LEU A 212 8.13 -28.09 8.36
N LYS A 213 7.14 -28.99 8.43
CA LYS A 213 6.23 -29.29 7.30
C LYS A 213 5.44 -28.06 6.85
N THR A 214 4.98 -27.24 7.81
CA THR A 214 4.27 -25.98 7.51
C THR A 214 5.21 -24.93 6.90
N LYS A 215 6.44 -24.80 7.43
CA LYS A 215 7.47 -23.92 6.88
C LYS A 215 7.80 -24.28 5.44
N LEU A 216 8.05 -25.56 5.16
CA LEU A 216 8.34 -26.04 3.81
C LEU A 216 7.17 -25.79 2.86
N LYS A 217 5.92 -26.11 3.27
CA LYS A 217 4.73 -25.80 2.46
C LYS A 217 4.61 -24.31 2.13
N PHE A 218 4.90 -23.43 3.11
CA PHE A 218 4.86 -22.00 2.89
C PHE A 218 5.95 -21.54 1.90
N ILE A 219 7.21 -21.98 2.09
CA ILE A 219 8.33 -21.59 1.22
C ILE A 219 8.10 -22.07 -0.21
N VAL A 220 7.78 -23.36 -0.38
CA VAL A 220 7.51 -23.94 -1.71
C VAL A 220 6.31 -23.25 -2.37
N GLY A 221 5.23 -23.04 -1.62
CA GLY A 221 4.06 -22.31 -2.11
C GLY A 221 4.41 -20.87 -2.51
N PHE A 222 5.18 -20.16 -1.69
CA PHE A 222 5.61 -18.79 -1.99
C PHE A 222 6.43 -18.74 -3.30
N THR A 223 7.38 -19.65 -3.48
CA THR A 223 8.19 -19.73 -4.70
C THR A 223 7.32 -20.03 -5.94
N ILE A 224 6.43 -21.04 -5.84
CA ILE A 224 5.57 -21.43 -6.97
C ILE A 224 4.63 -20.25 -7.33
N PHE A 225 3.96 -19.63 -6.35
CA PHE A 225 3.06 -18.52 -6.62
C PHE A 225 3.80 -17.28 -7.14
N SER A 226 5.02 -17.01 -6.67
CA SER A 226 5.84 -15.95 -7.23
C SER A 226 6.15 -16.18 -8.71
N ILE A 227 6.52 -17.41 -9.09
CA ILE A 227 6.76 -17.77 -10.49
C ILE A 227 5.48 -17.61 -11.31
N VAL A 228 4.34 -18.12 -10.82
CA VAL A 228 3.04 -18.03 -11.52
C VAL A 228 2.62 -16.57 -11.72
N ILE A 229 2.80 -15.70 -10.72
CA ILE A 229 2.47 -14.28 -10.83
C ILE A 229 3.38 -13.57 -11.84
N CYS A 230 4.66 -13.96 -11.90
CA CYS A 230 5.62 -13.41 -12.87
C CYS A 230 5.45 -13.98 -14.27
N LEU A 231 4.71 -15.07 -14.46
CA LEU A 231 4.65 -15.83 -15.71
C LEU A 231 4.36 -14.99 -16.96
N PRO A 232 3.39 -14.05 -16.97
CA PRO A 232 3.14 -13.22 -18.16
C PRO A 232 4.34 -12.40 -18.63
N ILE A 233 5.23 -12.03 -17.69
CA ILE A 233 6.46 -11.30 -18.01
C ILE A 233 7.56 -12.27 -18.44
N LEU A 234 7.65 -13.44 -17.76
CA LEU A 234 8.69 -14.43 -18.04
C LEU A 234 8.56 -15.10 -19.43
N ILE A 235 7.35 -15.19 -19.96
CA ILE A 235 7.11 -15.75 -21.30
C ILE A 235 7.65 -14.82 -22.40
N ASN A 236 7.65 -13.51 -22.18
CA ASN A 236 7.99 -12.48 -23.15
C ASN A 236 9.32 -11.78 -22.80
N LEU A 237 10.29 -12.53 -22.25
CA LEU A 237 11.60 -11.96 -21.90
C LEU A 237 12.38 -11.57 -23.17
N PRO A 238 12.90 -10.34 -23.24
CA PRO A 238 13.79 -9.89 -24.29
C PRO A 238 15.22 -10.41 -24.07
N ASN A 239 16.20 -9.87 -24.78
CA ASN A 239 17.60 -10.16 -24.55
C ASN A 239 18.06 -9.71 -23.14
N THR A 240 19.18 -10.25 -22.67
CA THR A 240 19.71 -10.03 -21.31
C THR A 240 20.06 -8.55 -21.05
N GLU A 241 20.52 -7.81 -22.07
CA GLU A 241 20.86 -6.39 -21.93
C GLU A 241 19.62 -5.56 -21.56
N THR A 242 18.53 -5.74 -22.30
CA THR A 242 17.24 -5.07 -22.01
C THR A 242 16.70 -5.41 -20.62
N ILE A 243 16.86 -6.67 -20.16
CA ILE A 243 16.42 -7.07 -18.81
C ILE A 243 17.23 -6.34 -17.73
N ILE A 244 18.54 -6.20 -17.90
CA ILE A 244 19.42 -5.54 -16.93
C ILE A 244 19.13 -4.02 -16.92
N GLU A 245 18.99 -3.40 -18.09
CA GLU A 245 18.74 -1.96 -18.24
C GLU A 245 17.40 -1.55 -17.64
N HIS A 246 16.35 -2.31 -17.91
CA HIS A 246 14.98 -2.01 -17.49
C HIS A 246 14.50 -2.85 -16.31
N ASN A 247 15.40 -3.17 -15.37
CA ASN A 247 15.06 -3.94 -14.17
C ASN A 247 14.21 -3.10 -13.20
N PRO A 248 12.94 -3.48 -12.94
CA PRO A 248 12.05 -2.69 -12.08
C PRO A 248 12.54 -2.58 -10.63
N PHE A 249 13.28 -3.54 -10.11
CA PHE A 249 13.86 -3.47 -8.77
C PHE A 249 14.93 -2.38 -8.66
N ASN A 250 15.74 -2.18 -9.70
CA ASN A 250 16.73 -1.11 -9.74
C ASN A 250 16.02 0.25 -9.74
N HIS A 251 14.93 0.40 -10.47
CA HIS A 251 14.14 1.64 -10.47
C HIS A 251 13.53 1.95 -9.12
N GLN A 252 12.89 0.97 -8.45
CA GLN A 252 12.30 1.17 -7.12
C GLN A 252 13.32 1.53 -6.03
N THR A 253 14.58 1.14 -6.19
CA THR A 253 15.63 1.33 -5.17
C THR A 253 16.71 2.30 -5.58
N LYS A 254 16.55 2.99 -6.72
CA LYS A 254 17.55 3.85 -7.37
C LYS A 254 18.22 4.86 -6.42
N PHE A 255 17.47 5.45 -5.52
CA PHE A 255 17.97 6.52 -4.63
C PHE A 255 18.37 6.02 -3.25
N THR A 256 18.12 4.76 -2.91
CA THR A 256 18.45 4.21 -1.60
C THR A 256 19.76 3.39 -1.69
N PRO A 257 20.83 3.73 -0.95
CA PRO A 257 22.05 2.95 -0.94
C PRO A 257 21.82 1.49 -0.55
N LYS A 258 22.55 0.55 -1.17
CA LYS A 258 22.34 -0.90 -0.95
C LYS A 258 22.46 -1.31 0.52
N PHE A 259 23.39 -0.71 1.29
CA PHE A 259 23.52 -1.02 2.71
C PHE A 259 22.30 -0.60 3.53
N VAL A 260 21.64 0.52 3.17
CA VAL A 260 20.40 0.99 3.81
C VAL A 260 19.26 0.02 3.48
N GLN A 261 19.15 -0.42 2.22
CA GLN A 261 18.15 -1.41 1.82
C GLN A 261 18.30 -2.71 2.61
N ILE A 262 19.54 -3.22 2.72
CA ILE A 262 19.84 -4.43 3.49
C ILE A 262 19.46 -4.25 4.97
N LEU A 263 19.84 -3.13 5.57
CA LEU A 263 19.53 -2.83 6.97
C LEU A 263 18.02 -2.82 7.21
N PHE A 264 17.25 -2.17 6.34
CA PHE A 264 15.79 -2.09 6.49
C PHE A 264 15.05 -3.39 6.16
N ILE A 265 15.63 -4.28 5.36
CA ILE A 265 15.12 -5.64 5.20
C ILE A 265 15.40 -6.47 6.46
N LEU A 266 16.59 -6.36 7.06
CA LEU A 266 16.98 -7.18 8.21
C LEU A 266 16.34 -6.73 9.53
N LEU A 267 16.19 -5.42 9.76
CA LEU A 267 15.62 -4.89 11.01
C LEU A 267 14.21 -5.43 11.33
N PRO A 268 13.27 -5.55 10.39
CA PRO A 268 11.97 -6.16 10.65
C PRO A 268 12.08 -7.60 11.16
N PHE A 269 13.02 -8.40 10.64
CA PHE A 269 13.25 -9.77 11.12
C PHE A 269 13.73 -9.79 12.57
N LEU A 270 14.68 -8.91 12.94
CA LEU A 270 15.20 -8.81 14.30
C LEU A 270 14.10 -8.38 15.29
N ILE A 271 13.28 -7.39 14.93
CA ILE A 271 12.16 -6.93 15.75
C ILE A 271 11.10 -8.03 15.90
N ALA A 272 10.80 -8.75 14.82
CA ALA A 272 9.79 -9.81 14.79
C ALA A 272 10.20 -11.09 15.54
N LEU A 273 11.46 -11.20 16.03
CA LEU A 273 11.85 -12.26 16.99
C LEU A 273 11.06 -12.14 18.29
N LYS A 274 10.65 -10.93 18.67
CA LYS A 274 9.81 -10.71 19.87
C LYS A 274 8.35 -11.07 19.56
N ARG A 275 7.61 -11.50 20.58
CA ARG A 275 6.15 -11.68 20.52
C ARG A 275 5.47 -10.33 20.72
N LEU A 276 5.15 -9.66 19.64
CA LEU A 276 4.56 -8.33 19.65
C LEU A 276 3.04 -8.41 19.49
N LYS A 277 2.32 -7.56 20.24
CA LYS A 277 0.89 -7.29 20.02
C LYS A 277 0.73 -6.48 18.72
N ILE A 278 -0.47 -6.50 18.14
CA ILE A 278 -0.77 -5.78 16.89
C ILE A 278 -0.38 -4.29 16.96
N LYS A 279 -0.72 -3.61 18.03
CA LYS A 279 -0.38 -2.20 18.24
C LYS A 279 1.13 -1.97 18.20
N GLU A 280 1.92 -2.84 18.85
CA GLU A 280 3.38 -2.77 18.86
C GLU A 280 3.96 -3.03 17.46
N LYS A 281 3.39 -4.00 16.71
CA LYS A 281 3.79 -4.24 15.32
C LYS A 281 3.60 -3.00 14.45
N VAL A 282 2.42 -2.35 14.55
CA VAL A 282 2.14 -1.12 13.82
C VAL A 282 3.05 0.03 14.26
N TYR A 283 3.33 0.15 15.56
CA TYR A 283 4.27 1.16 16.09
C TYR A 283 5.68 0.99 15.51
N TYR A 284 6.26 -0.21 15.58
CA TYR A 284 7.58 -0.49 15.00
C TYR A 284 7.58 -0.30 13.49
N LEU A 285 6.49 -0.66 12.82
CA LEU A 285 6.35 -0.44 11.37
C LEU A 285 6.38 1.04 11.02
N LEU A 286 5.66 1.88 11.77
CA LEU A 286 5.68 3.34 11.58
C LEU A 286 7.08 3.91 11.73
N ILE A 287 7.80 3.52 12.79
CA ILE A 287 9.18 3.96 13.03
C ILE A 287 10.09 3.54 11.87
N LEU A 288 10.05 2.26 11.49
CA LEU A 288 10.90 1.72 10.43
C LEU A 288 10.64 2.43 9.09
N LEU A 289 9.38 2.54 8.67
CA LEU A 289 9.04 3.20 7.41
C LEU A 289 9.39 4.67 7.43
N SER A 290 9.10 5.39 8.52
CA SER A 290 9.43 6.82 8.65
C SER A 290 10.93 7.05 8.57
N ILE A 291 11.73 6.25 9.29
CA ILE A 291 13.19 6.35 9.27
C ILE A 291 13.73 6.01 7.87
N LEU A 292 13.25 4.91 7.25
CA LEU A 292 13.70 4.50 5.92
C LEU A 292 13.49 5.63 4.89
N LEU A 293 12.28 6.17 4.85
CA LEU A 293 11.93 7.22 3.89
C LEU A 293 12.67 8.51 4.18
N PHE A 294 12.78 8.91 5.47
CA PHE A 294 13.53 10.10 5.85
C PHE A 294 15.03 9.98 5.53
N VAL A 295 15.66 8.84 5.85
CA VAL A 295 17.07 8.58 5.54
C VAL A 295 17.31 8.59 4.04
N SER A 296 16.41 7.95 3.26
CA SER A 296 16.52 7.94 1.80
C SER A 296 16.40 9.36 1.23
N PHE A 297 15.43 10.15 1.71
CA PHE A 297 15.28 11.56 1.33
C PHE A 297 16.49 12.39 1.70
N ALA A 298 17.00 12.27 2.94
CA ALA A 298 18.18 12.99 3.40
C ALA A 298 19.41 12.68 2.54
N ILE A 299 19.63 11.40 2.18
CA ILE A 299 20.75 11.00 1.31
C ILE A 299 20.63 11.66 -0.07
N VAL A 300 19.44 11.71 -0.66
CA VAL A 300 19.21 12.38 -1.94
C VAL A 300 19.48 13.89 -1.82
N CYS A 301 19.01 14.53 -0.74
CA CYS A 301 19.28 15.94 -0.47
C CYS A 301 20.78 16.23 -0.32
N PHE A 302 21.51 15.39 0.43
CA PHE A 302 22.97 15.55 0.58
C PHE A 302 23.73 15.34 -0.73
N LYS A 303 23.28 14.40 -1.57
CA LYS A 303 23.98 14.04 -2.81
C LYS A 303 23.69 14.99 -3.96
N PHE A 304 22.47 15.50 -4.07
CA PHE A 304 21.99 16.24 -5.24
C PHE A 304 21.48 17.66 -4.91
N GLY A 305 21.39 18.02 -3.63
CA GLY A 305 20.81 19.27 -3.16
C GLY A 305 19.29 19.19 -2.94
N PHE A 306 18.78 20.03 -2.04
CA PHE A 306 17.37 20.05 -1.62
C PHE A 306 16.43 20.38 -2.78
N ASP A 307 16.77 21.38 -3.61
CA ASP A 307 15.94 21.80 -4.75
C ASP A 307 15.82 20.68 -5.80
N ASN A 308 16.91 19.98 -6.08
CA ASN A 308 16.89 18.85 -7.00
C ASN A 308 16.08 17.67 -6.43
N ALA A 309 16.18 17.42 -5.13
CA ALA A 309 15.44 16.37 -4.47
C ALA A 309 13.92 16.60 -4.56
N LEU A 310 13.46 17.85 -4.31
CA LEU A 310 12.05 18.19 -4.28
C LEU A 310 11.45 18.55 -5.64
N TYR A 311 12.10 19.49 -6.36
CA TYR A 311 11.48 20.09 -7.55
C TYR A 311 11.85 19.39 -8.86
N LYS A 312 12.98 18.66 -8.91
CA LYS A 312 13.40 17.90 -10.10
C LYS A 312 13.15 16.39 -9.98
N SER A 313 12.32 16.00 -9.00
CA SER A 313 11.89 14.61 -8.81
C SER A 313 13.03 13.59 -8.62
N TYR A 314 14.20 14.02 -8.08
CA TYR A 314 15.27 13.09 -7.71
C TYR A 314 14.86 12.20 -6.54
N PHE A 315 13.88 12.64 -5.74
CA PHE A 315 13.18 11.82 -4.77
C PHE A 315 11.66 11.99 -4.98
N ASP A 316 10.98 10.88 -5.17
CA ASP A 316 9.53 10.92 -5.28
C ASP A 316 8.90 11.09 -3.88
N ILE A 317 8.48 12.32 -3.57
CA ILE A 317 7.90 12.70 -2.28
C ILE A 317 6.60 11.95 -1.97
N SER A 318 5.92 11.39 -2.98
CA SER A 318 4.70 10.61 -2.78
C SER A 318 4.93 9.36 -1.93
N TYR A 319 6.17 8.84 -1.89
CA TYR A 319 6.54 7.74 -1.00
C TYR A 319 6.33 8.06 0.49
N LEU A 320 6.42 9.33 0.90
CA LEU A 320 6.11 9.73 2.28
C LEU A 320 4.65 9.43 2.65
N GLY A 321 3.76 9.43 1.65
CA GLY A 321 2.35 9.06 1.83
C GLY A 321 2.12 7.60 2.25
N ILE A 322 3.08 6.68 2.01
CA ILE A 322 2.96 5.26 2.40
C ILE A 322 2.78 5.08 3.91
N VAL A 323 3.33 5.99 4.72
CA VAL A 323 3.24 5.94 6.19
C VAL A 323 1.84 6.30 6.69
N LEU A 324 1.10 7.11 5.95
CA LEU A 324 -0.20 7.65 6.38
C LEU A 324 -1.25 6.58 6.75
N PRO A 325 -1.50 5.52 5.94
CA PRO A 325 -2.48 4.49 6.31
C PRO A 325 -2.13 3.78 7.62
N PHE A 326 -0.85 3.54 7.89
CA PHE A 326 -0.39 2.95 9.15
C PHE A 326 -0.50 3.93 10.32
N THR A 327 -0.31 5.23 10.08
CA THR A 327 -0.50 6.27 11.10
C THR A 327 -1.97 6.32 11.54
N ILE A 328 -2.89 6.36 10.59
CA ILE A 328 -4.34 6.33 10.86
C ILE A 328 -4.70 5.05 11.63
N LEU A 329 -4.17 3.93 11.20
CA LEU A 329 -4.38 2.64 11.85
C LEU A 329 -3.88 2.64 13.30
N TYR A 330 -2.65 3.11 13.55
CA TYR A 330 -2.09 3.19 14.90
C TYR A 330 -2.96 4.06 15.82
N PHE A 331 -3.40 5.21 15.32
CA PHE A 331 -4.29 6.12 16.05
C PHE A 331 -5.60 5.42 16.46
N VAL A 332 -6.21 4.66 15.57
CA VAL A 332 -7.44 3.90 15.86
C VAL A 332 -7.20 2.79 16.88
N LEU A 333 -6.09 2.06 16.77
CA LEU A 333 -5.72 0.97 17.69
C LEU A 333 -5.39 1.49 19.10
N ASP A 334 -4.86 2.71 19.23
CA ASP A 334 -4.51 3.29 20.53
C ASP A 334 -5.76 3.58 21.37
N TYR A 335 -6.85 3.94 20.74
CA TYR A 335 -8.13 4.19 21.39
C TYR A 335 -9.03 2.96 21.56
N THR A 336 -8.66 1.81 20.98
CA THR A 336 -9.35 0.56 21.25
C THR A 336 -8.59 -0.15 22.36
N LYS A 337 -9.13 -0.19 23.58
CA LYS A 337 -8.81 -1.29 24.50
C LYS A 337 -9.28 -2.59 23.83
N LEU A 338 -8.43 -3.19 23.04
CA LEU A 338 -8.52 -4.57 22.63
C LEU A 338 -7.95 -5.35 23.84
N ASP A 339 -8.80 -5.57 24.84
CA ASP A 339 -8.57 -6.53 25.90
C ASP A 339 -8.50 -7.94 25.30
#